data_0672cf51a50df6b889123763a0f7bdfb
#
_entry.id   0672cf51a50df6b889123763a0f7bdfb
#
_cell.length_a   1.000
_cell.length_b   1.000
_cell.length_c   1.000
_cell.angle_alpha   90.00
_cell.angle_beta   90.00
_cell.angle_gamma   90.00
#
_symmetry.space_group_name_H-M   'P 1'
#
loop_
_entity.id
_entity.type
_entity.pdbx_description
1 polymer ?
#
loop_
_entity_poly.entity_id
_entity_poly.type
_entity_poly.pdbx_seq_one_letter_code
_entity_poly.pdbx_strand_id
1 'polypeptide(L)'
;EQLLHITWPELKPRNNLVLEKPTILVAEDLTPSQFLSLDLKNLAGMILEKTGRTSHTLILARASAIPVLSGLPLDAIARYAGQPAVLDAQCGVLAINPNDAVSGYYQVAQTLADKRQKQQAQAAAQLAYSRDKKRIDIAANIGTALEAPGAFANGAEGVGLFRTEM
;
A
#
# COMPACT_ATOMS: atom_id res chain seq x y z
N GLU A 1 18.47 -6.66 1.63
CA GLU A 1 17.79 -7.89 1.16
C GLU A 1 16.47 -8.01 1.91
N GLN A 2 15.40 -7.40 1.39
CA GLN A 2 14.08 -7.51 2.01
C GLN A 2 13.36 -8.71 1.39
N LEU A 3 13.64 -9.90 1.89
CA LEU A 3 12.83 -11.08 1.61
C LEU A 3 11.55 -10.98 2.47
N LEU A 4 10.42 -10.78 1.81
CA LEU A 4 9.12 -10.73 2.46
C LEU A 4 8.68 -12.14 2.86
N HIS A 5 8.16 -12.30 4.06
CA HIS A 5 7.64 -13.58 4.54
C HIS A 5 6.11 -13.58 4.51
N ILE A 6 5.53 -14.70 4.08
CA ILE A 6 4.09 -14.91 4.12
C ILE A 6 3.73 -15.41 5.53
N THR A 7 2.85 -14.72 6.21
CA THR A 7 2.35 -15.14 7.53
C THR A 7 0.85 -15.39 7.46
N TRP A 8 0.44 -16.51 8.01
CA TRP A 8 -0.95 -16.90 8.19
C TRP A 8 -1.29 -16.84 9.68
N PRO A 9 -1.91 -15.78 10.17
CA PRO A 9 -2.40 -15.79 11.54
C PRO A 9 -3.82 -16.36 11.58
N GLU A 10 -4.04 -17.32 12.44
CA GLU A 10 -5.38 -17.51 13.02
C GLU A 10 -5.66 -16.27 13.86
N LEU A 11 -6.31 -15.29 13.29
CA LEU A 11 -6.67 -14.04 13.95
C LEU A 11 -7.72 -14.31 15.03
N LYS A 12 -7.28 -14.77 16.22
CA LYS A 12 -8.08 -14.67 17.43
C LYS A 12 -8.16 -13.20 17.83
N PRO A 13 -9.35 -12.66 18.22
CA PRO A 13 -9.61 -11.22 18.33
C PRO A 13 -8.88 -10.47 19.46
N ARG A 14 -7.79 -10.98 20.01
CA ARG A 14 -7.11 -10.40 21.18
C ARG A 14 -5.59 -10.29 21.13
N ASN A 15 -4.92 -10.67 20.08
CA ASN A 15 -3.47 -10.52 20.02
C ASN A 15 -3.09 -9.49 18.93
N ASN A 16 -2.48 -8.39 19.35
CA ASN A 16 -1.73 -7.54 18.44
C ASN A 16 -0.71 -8.42 17.74
N LEU A 17 -0.87 -8.63 16.44
CA LEU A 17 0.08 -9.38 15.64
C LEU A 17 1.34 -8.52 15.50
N VAL A 18 2.38 -8.89 16.25
CA VAL A 18 3.69 -8.24 16.14
C VAL A 18 4.46 -8.90 15.00
N LEU A 19 4.76 -8.12 13.96
CA LEU A 19 5.56 -8.56 12.83
C LEU A 19 7.03 -8.21 13.09
N GLU A 20 7.89 -9.21 13.25
CA GLU A 20 9.33 -8.99 13.54
C GLU A 20 10.14 -8.57 12.31
N LYS A 21 9.65 -8.82 11.12
CA LYS A 21 10.31 -8.58 9.83
C LYS A 21 9.29 -8.17 8.78
N PRO A 22 9.71 -7.58 7.65
CA PRO A 22 8.81 -7.26 6.55
C PRO A 22 8.00 -8.48 6.11
N THR A 23 6.68 -8.40 6.20
CA THR A 23 5.79 -9.55 6.07
C THR A 23 4.61 -9.22 5.16
N ILE A 24 4.21 -10.16 4.30
CA ILE A 24 2.96 -10.15 3.57
C ILE A 24 1.92 -10.89 4.41
N LEU A 25 0.88 -10.19 4.83
CA LEU A 25 -0.24 -10.78 5.56
C LEU A 25 -1.21 -11.42 4.56
N VAL A 26 -1.60 -12.67 4.82
CA VAL A 26 -2.60 -13.38 4.02
C VAL A 26 -3.81 -13.67 4.89
N ALA A 27 -5.00 -13.28 4.45
CA ALA A 27 -6.24 -13.48 5.17
C ALA A 27 -7.43 -13.68 4.23
N GLU A 28 -8.49 -14.31 4.71
CA GLU A 28 -9.74 -14.46 3.97
C GLU A 28 -10.40 -13.09 3.75
N ASP A 29 -10.54 -12.34 4.83
CA ASP A 29 -10.99 -10.96 4.88
C ASP A 29 -10.38 -10.27 6.09
N LEU A 30 -10.45 -8.96 6.13
CA LEU A 30 -9.94 -8.16 7.24
C LEU A 30 -10.88 -6.99 7.50
N THR A 31 -11.39 -6.91 8.72
CA THR A 31 -12.21 -5.77 9.11
C THR A 31 -11.36 -4.51 9.32
N PRO A 32 -11.94 -3.29 9.18
CA PRO A 32 -11.24 -2.06 9.48
C PRO A 32 -10.60 -2.01 10.88
N SER A 33 -11.30 -2.51 11.90
CA SER A 33 -10.81 -2.56 13.27
C SER A 33 -9.60 -3.50 13.43
N GLN A 34 -9.61 -4.64 12.73
CA GLN A 34 -8.47 -5.56 12.70
C GLN A 34 -7.28 -4.92 12.01
N PHE A 35 -7.49 -4.26 10.85
CA PHE A 35 -6.43 -3.54 10.15
C PHE A 35 -5.77 -2.48 11.02
N LEU A 36 -6.56 -1.67 11.72
CA LEU A 36 -6.06 -0.62 12.61
C LEU A 36 -5.30 -1.16 13.84
N SER A 37 -5.52 -2.42 14.21
CA SER A 37 -4.79 -3.08 15.29
C SER A 37 -3.46 -3.71 14.86
N LEU A 38 -3.16 -3.74 13.55
CA LEU A 38 -1.90 -4.28 13.03
C LEU A 38 -0.73 -3.32 13.28
N ASP A 39 0.44 -3.88 13.55
CA ASP A 39 1.69 -3.13 13.45
C ASP A 39 2.06 -2.94 11.98
N LEU A 40 1.75 -1.74 11.44
CA LEU A 40 2.00 -1.41 10.04
C LEU A 40 3.49 -1.25 9.71
N LYS A 41 4.37 -1.17 10.69
CA LYS A 41 5.82 -0.91 10.49
C LYS A 41 6.48 -2.00 9.65
N ASN A 42 6.11 -3.24 9.88
CA ASN A 42 6.65 -4.39 9.16
C ASN A 42 5.61 -5.05 8.24
N LEU A 43 4.47 -4.41 8.01
CA LEU A 43 3.47 -4.89 7.07
C LEU A 43 3.86 -4.45 5.65
N ALA A 44 4.46 -5.35 4.88
CA ALA A 44 4.96 -5.07 3.54
C ALA A 44 3.87 -5.17 2.45
N GLY A 45 2.76 -5.86 2.75
CA GLY A 45 1.63 -6.01 1.87
C GLY A 45 0.58 -6.94 2.42
N MET A 46 -0.56 -7.03 1.74
CA MET A 46 -1.66 -7.91 2.12
C MET A 46 -2.22 -8.67 0.92
N ILE A 47 -2.68 -9.89 1.19
CA ILE A 47 -3.44 -10.72 0.26
C ILE A 47 -4.77 -11.06 0.93
N LEU A 48 -5.88 -10.67 0.30
CA LEU A 48 -7.23 -10.89 0.83
C LEU A 48 -8.07 -11.67 -0.19
N GLU A 49 -8.66 -12.80 0.21
CA GLU A 49 -9.41 -13.66 -0.72
C GLU A 49 -10.74 -13.02 -1.13
N LYS A 50 -11.50 -12.50 -0.15
CA LYS A 50 -12.92 -12.12 -0.34
C LYS A 50 -13.18 -10.61 -0.35
N THR A 51 -12.16 -9.79 -0.36
CA THR A 51 -12.34 -8.34 -0.23
C THR A 51 -12.85 -7.71 -1.52
N GLY A 52 -13.98 -7.01 -1.44
CA GLY A 52 -14.52 -6.19 -2.53
C GLY A 52 -13.72 -4.89 -2.73
N ARG A 53 -13.71 -4.35 -3.97
CA ARG A 53 -12.97 -3.12 -4.34
C ARG A 53 -13.31 -1.88 -3.50
N THR A 54 -14.49 -1.84 -2.90
CA THR A 54 -15.03 -0.72 -2.10
C THR A 54 -14.91 -0.95 -0.60
N SER A 55 -14.22 -2.01 -0.17
CA SER A 55 -14.00 -2.30 1.25
C SER A 55 -13.30 -1.15 1.97
N HIS A 56 -13.82 -0.77 3.14
CA HIS A 56 -13.19 0.23 4.00
C HIS A 56 -11.75 -0.14 4.37
N THR A 57 -11.46 -1.43 4.53
CA THR A 57 -10.10 -1.94 4.77
C THR A 57 -9.16 -1.59 3.62
N LEU A 58 -9.61 -1.69 2.36
CA LEU A 58 -8.79 -1.29 1.21
C LEU A 58 -8.53 0.21 1.16
N ILE A 59 -9.50 1.02 1.58
CA ILE A 59 -9.32 2.48 1.67
C ILE A 59 -8.23 2.79 2.71
N LEU A 60 -8.29 2.17 3.88
CA LEU A 60 -7.29 2.33 4.93
C LEU A 60 -5.90 1.84 4.49
N ALA A 61 -5.83 0.68 3.83
CA ALA A 61 -4.58 0.14 3.31
C ALA A 61 -3.93 1.08 2.28
N ARG A 62 -4.72 1.65 1.36
CA ARG A 62 -4.25 2.65 0.39
C ARG A 62 -3.76 3.92 1.06
N ALA A 63 -4.50 4.44 2.05
CA ALA A 63 -4.09 5.61 2.83
C ALA A 63 -2.77 5.37 3.58
N SER A 64 -2.50 4.12 3.97
CA SER A 64 -1.26 3.70 4.62
C SER A 64 -0.17 3.25 3.64
N ALA A 65 -0.38 3.41 2.32
CA ALA A 65 0.52 2.96 1.25
C ALA A 65 0.87 1.45 1.31
N ILE A 66 -0.02 0.62 1.87
CA ILE A 66 0.15 -0.84 1.93
C ILE A 66 -0.40 -1.46 0.64
N PRO A 67 0.41 -2.17 -0.16
CA PRO A 67 -0.05 -2.87 -1.34
C PRO A 67 -0.97 -4.03 -0.99
N VAL A 68 -2.08 -4.19 -1.73
CA VAL A 68 -3.05 -5.28 -1.52
C VAL A 68 -3.35 -5.99 -2.82
N LEU A 69 -3.27 -7.33 -2.80
CA LEU A 69 -3.87 -8.19 -3.81
C LEU A 69 -5.14 -8.82 -3.27
N SER A 70 -6.14 -9.00 -4.12
CA SER A 70 -7.39 -9.68 -3.75
C SER A 70 -7.77 -10.74 -4.80
N GLY A 71 -8.58 -11.71 -4.36
CA GLY A 71 -9.12 -12.75 -5.25
C GLY A 71 -8.17 -13.93 -5.48
N LEU A 72 -7.13 -14.09 -4.68
CA LEU A 72 -6.29 -15.28 -4.70
C LEU A 72 -6.85 -16.33 -3.71
N PRO A 73 -7.00 -17.61 -4.11
CA PRO A 73 -7.48 -18.65 -3.20
C PRO A 73 -6.47 -18.88 -2.06
N LEU A 74 -6.95 -18.79 -0.83
CA LEU A 74 -6.08 -18.94 0.35
C LEU A 74 -5.43 -20.31 0.42
N ASP A 75 -6.17 -21.39 0.12
CA ASP A 75 -5.65 -22.75 0.15
C ASP A 75 -4.42 -22.95 -0.76
N ALA A 76 -4.37 -22.19 -1.87
CA ALA A 76 -3.24 -22.22 -2.78
C ALA A 76 -1.98 -21.57 -2.19
N ILE A 77 -2.16 -20.62 -1.28
CA ILE A 77 -1.08 -19.78 -0.74
C ILE A 77 -0.64 -20.27 0.65
N ALA A 78 -1.56 -20.75 1.47
CA ALA A 78 -1.30 -21.14 2.87
C ALA A 78 -0.13 -22.08 3.05
N ARG A 79 0.05 -23.03 2.13
CA ARG A 79 1.18 -23.99 2.14
C ARG A 79 2.55 -23.35 2.01
N TYR A 80 2.62 -22.09 1.60
CA TYR A 80 3.86 -21.34 1.43
C TYR A 80 4.11 -20.37 2.59
N ALA A 81 3.35 -20.47 3.69
CA ALA A 81 3.57 -19.66 4.87
C ALA A 81 5.02 -19.72 5.36
N GLY A 82 5.57 -18.59 5.73
CA GLY A 82 6.96 -18.46 6.17
C GLY A 82 8.00 -18.42 5.05
N GLN A 83 7.60 -18.57 3.79
CA GLN A 83 8.52 -18.51 2.65
C GLN A 83 8.71 -17.09 2.12
N PRO A 84 9.88 -16.79 1.50
CA PRO A 84 10.12 -15.51 0.88
C PRO A 84 9.19 -15.29 -0.31
N ALA A 85 8.70 -14.05 -0.44
CA ALA A 85 7.80 -13.70 -1.54
C ALA A 85 7.98 -12.25 -1.98
N VAL A 86 7.56 -11.96 -3.20
CA VAL A 86 7.44 -10.62 -3.77
C VAL A 86 5.97 -10.38 -4.13
N LEU A 87 5.44 -9.24 -3.70
CA LEU A 87 4.09 -8.77 -4.00
C LEU A 87 4.15 -7.51 -4.86
N ASP A 88 3.62 -7.59 -6.06
CA ASP A 88 3.41 -6.44 -6.95
C ASP A 88 1.90 -6.23 -7.15
N ALA A 89 1.35 -5.30 -6.37
CA ALA A 89 -0.07 -4.99 -6.43
C ALA A 89 -0.46 -4.17 -7.67
N GLN A 90 0.49 -3.54 -8.36
CA GLN A 90 0.22 -2.79 -9.59
C GLN A 90 0.03 -3.74 -10.77
N CYS A 91 0.90 -4.74 -10.88
CA CYS A 91 0.83 -5.75 -11.92
C CYS A 91 -0.03 -6.96 -11.55
N GLY A 92 -0.47 -7.06 -10.29
CA GLY A 92 -1.26 -8.21 -9.82
C GLY A 92 -0.43 -9.49 -9.70
N VAL A 93 0.83 -9.39 -9.31
CA VAL A 93 1.78 -10.50 -9.25
C VAL A 93 2.13 -10.86 -7.81
N LEU A 94 2.07 -12.15 -7.50
CA LEU A 94 2.67 -12.75 -6.32
C LEU A 94 3.70 -13.79 -6.77
N ALA A 95 4.97 -13.57 -6.49
CA ALA A 95 6.04 -14.53 -6.73
C ALA A 95 6.51 -15.12 -5.39
N ILE A 96 6.37 -16.43 -5.23
CA ILE A 96 6.78 -17.18 -4.04
C ILE A 96 8.12 -17.86 -4.35
N ASN A 97 9.06 -17.79 -3.41
CA ASN A 97 10.43 -18.27 -3.61
C ASN A 97 11.05 -17.75 -4.91
N PRO A 98 11.04 -16.41 -5.12
CA PRO A 98 11.58 -15.86 -6.34
C PRO A 98 13.06 -16.23 -6.49
N ASN A 99 13.46 -16.60 -7.70
CA ASN A 99 14.86 -16.81 -8.02
C ASN A 99 15.61 -15.47 -8.07
N ASP A 100 16.95 -15.53 -8.18
CA ASP A 100 17.80 -14.34 -8.17
C ASP A 100 17.46 -13.34 -9.29
N ALA A 101 17.04 -13.82 -10.46
CA ALA A 101 16.67 -12.95 -11.58
C ALA A 101 15.38 -12.18 -11.27
N VAL A 102 14.36 -12.83 -10.72
CA VAL A 102 13.09 -12.19 -10.31
C VAL A 102 13.34 -11.24 -9.14
N SER A 103 14.09 -11.67 -8.14
CA SER A 103 14.44 -10.82 -6.98
C SER A 103 15.21 -9.57 -7.43
N GLY A 104 16.21 -9.73 -8.29
CA GLY A 104 16.99 -8.62 -8.85
C GLY A 104 16.13 -7.64 -9.65
N TYR A 105 15.20 -8.14 -10.46
CA TYR A 105 14.26 -7.27 -11.20
C TYR A 105 13.43 -6.38 -10.26
N TYR A 106 12.84 -6.97 -9.21
CA TYR A 106 12.00 -6.21 -8.29
C TYR A 106 12.79 -5.28 -7.38
N GLN A 107 14.03 -5.60 -7.02
CA GLN A 107 14.95 -4.68 -6.31
C GLN A 107 15.23 -3.43 -7.15
N VAL A 108 15.52 -3.60 -8.44
CA VAL A 108 15.73 -2.47 -9.35
C VAL A 108 14.44 -1.66 -9.51
N ALA A 109 13.29 -2.33 -9.70
CA ALA A 109 12.00 -1.67 -9.83
C ALA A 109 11.67 -0.84 -8.57
N GLN A 110 11.90 -1.36 -7.37
CA GLN A 110 11.70 -0.65 -6.12
C GLN A 110 12.63 0.56 -6.00
N THR A 111 13.91 0.40 -6.30
CA THR A 111 14.87 1.52 -6.28
C THR A 111 14.44 2.65 -7.21
N LEU A 112 13.92 2.31 -8.39
CA LEU A 112 13.39 3.30 -9.35
C LEU A 112 12.11 3.96 -8.82
N ALA A 113 11.21 3.19 -8.20
CA ALA A 113 9.99 3.73 -7.58
C ALA A 113 10.32 4.71 -6.45
N ASP A 114 11.24 4.34 -5.55
CA ASP A 114 11.71 5.20 -4.45
C ASP A 114 12.33 6.50 -4.97
N LYS A 115 13.14 6.39 -6.04
CA LYS A 115 13.73 7.57 -6.69
C LYS A 115 12.67 8.48 -7.27
N ARG A 116 11.65 7.92 -7.95
CA ARG A 116 10.51 8.69 -8.50
C ARG A 116 9.73 9.36 -7.37
N GLN A 117 9.44 8.66 -6.30
CA GLN A 117 8.72 9.21 -5.15
C GLN A 117 9.47 10.38 -4.52
N LYS A 118 10.80 10.26 -4.34
CA LYS A 118 11.64 11.37 -3.84
C LYS A 118 11.60 12.58 -4.77
N GLN A 119 11.70 12.35 -6.09
CA GLN A 119 11.61 13.43 -7.08
C GLN A 119 10.23 14.10 -7.08
N GLN A 120 9.16 13.32 -6.96
CA GLN A 120 7.79 13.84 -6.86
C GLN A 120 7.61 14.67 -5.58
N ALA A 121 8.10 14.18 -4.42
CA ALA A 121 8.04 14.92 -3.18
C ALA A 121 8.81 16.26 -3.25
N GLN A 122 9.97 16.28 -3.90
CA GLN A 122 10.72 17.51 -4.15
C GLN A 122 9.99 18.48 -5.09
N ALA A 123 9.36 17.95 -6.14
CA ALA A 123 8.56 18.75 -7.06
C ALA A 123 7.28 19.29 -6.39
N ALA A 124 6.64 18.49 -5.54
CA ALA A 124 5.45 18.87 -4.78
C ALA A 124 5.68 20.05 -3.82
N ALA A 125 6.90 20.22 -3.35
CA ALA A 125 7.28 21.35 -2.50
C ALA A 125 7.47 22.68 -3.28
N GLN A 126 7.38 22.65 -4.61
CA GLN A 126 7.57 23.83 -5.46
C GLN A 126 6.24 24.32 -6.01
N LEU A 127 6.14 25.67 -6.13
CA LEU A 127 4.98 26.28 -6.78
C LEU A 127 4.93 25.88 -8.26
N ALA A 128 3.74 25.59 -8.75
CA ALA A 128 3.55 25.21 -10.15
C ALA A 128 3.47 26.44 -11.07
N TYR A 129 4.21 26.39 -12.17
CA TYR A 129 4.19 27.40 -13.20
C TYR A 129 4.01 26.77 -14.59
N SER A 130 3.23 27.41 -15.45
CA SER A 130 3.12 27.05 -16.86
C SER A 130 4.39 27.44 -17.65
N ARG A 131 4.49 27.01 -18.90
CA ARG A 131 5.61 27.36 -19.79
C ARG A 131 5.78 28.87 -19.98
N ASP A 132 4.68 29.62 -19.98
CA ASP A 132 4.64 31.07 -20.08
C ASP A 132 4.79 31.78 -18.71
N LYS A 133 5.28 31.05 -17.70
CA LYS A 133 5.58 31.52 -16.34
C LYS A 133 4.37 32.04 -15.55
N LYS A 134 3.16 31.65 -15.92
CA LYS A 134 1.98 31.90 -15.12
C LYS A 134 1.89 30.92 -13.99
N ARG A 135 1.62 31.38 -12.78
CA ARG A 135 1.36 30.53 -11.63
C ARG A 135 0.08 29.72 -11.85
N ILE A 136 0.11 28.46 -11.47
CA ILE A 136 -1.02 27.56 -11.50
C ILE A 136 -1.27 27.07 -10.08
N ASP A 137 -2.46 27.34 -9.54
CA ASP A 137 -2.85 26.83 -8.23
C ASP A 137 -3.21 25.34 -8.33
N ILE A 138 -2.64 24.54 -7.45
CA ILE A 138 -2.86 23.10 -7.40
C ILE A 138 -3.85 22.79 -6.29
N ALA A 139 -5.02 22.28 -6.65
CA ALA A 139 -6.05 21.90 -5.68
C ALA A 139 -6.32 20.38 -5.73
N ALA A 140 -6.48 19.77 -4.56
CA ALA A 140 -6.81 18.35 -4.44
C ALA A 140 -8.31 18.11 -4.36
N ASN A 141 -8.76 17.00 -4.92
CA ASN A 141 -10.08 16.46 -4.66
C ASN A 141 -9.95 15.43 -3.54
N ILE A 142 -10.68 15.61 -2.45
CA ILE A 142 -10.68 14.71 -1.29
C ILE A 142 -12.08 14.18 -1.01
N GLY A 143 -12.17 12.92 -0.59
CA GLY A 143 -13.42 12.27 -0.18
C GLY A 143 -13.65 12.36 1.32
N THR A 144 -12.58 12.44 2.11
CA THR A 144 -12.66 12.52 3.56
C THR A 144 -11.65 13.55 4.10
N ALA A 145 -11.92 14.09 5.29
CA ALA A 145 -10.99 15.01 5.95
C ALA A 145 -9.63 14.36 6.27
N LEU A 146 -9.60 13.03 6.41
CA LEU A 146 -8.37 12.27 6.68
C LEU A 146 -7.39 12.28 5.50
N GLU A 147 -7.85 12.55 4.29
CA GLU A 147 -7.01 12.65 3.08
C GLU A 147 -6.30 14.00 2.96
N ALA A 148 -6.78 15.03 3.65
CA ALA A 148 -6.26 16.39 3.52
C ALA A 148 -4.76 16.49 3.87
N PRO A 149 -4.24 15.94 4.98
CA PRO A 149 -2.81 16.01 5.28
C PRO A 149 -1.93 15.40 4.18
N GLY A 150 -2.36 14.25 3.62
CA GLY A 150 -1.68 13.61 2.50
C GLY A 150 -1.71 14.45 1.22
N ALA A 151 -2.85 15.07 0.92
CA ALA A 151 -2.99 15.96 -0.24
C ALA A 151 -2.04 17.18 -0.15
N PHE A 152 -1.99 17.84 1.00
CA PHE A 152 -1.08 18.97 1.21
C PHE A 152 0.39 18.54 1.19
N ALA A 153 0.74 17.40 1.78
CA ALA A 153 2.10 16.84 1.71
C ALA A 153 2.54 16.52 0.26
N ASN A 154 1.59 16.24 -0.63
CA ASN A 154 1.82 16.02 -2.05
C ASN A 154 1.69 17.29 -2.92
N GLY A 155 1.69 18.48 -2.31
CA GLY A 155 1.80 19.74 -3.01
C GLY A 155 0.47 20.41 -3.37
N ALA A 156 -0.65 19.95 -2.83
CA ALA A 156 -1.90 20.68 -2.95
C ALA A 156 -1.84 21.97 -2.13
N GLU A 157 -2.25 23.08 -2.72
CA GLU A 157 -2.33 24.39 -2.07
C GLU A 157 -3.72 24.64 -1.47
N GLY A 158 -4.70 23.83 -1.85
CA GLY A 158 -6.09 23.91 -1.38
C GLY A 158 -6.90 22.67 -1.71
N VAL A 159 -8.14 22.66 -1.25
CA VAL A 159 -9.14 21.64 -1.61
C VAL A 159 -10.02 22.20 -2.73
N GLY A 160 -9.97 21.55 -3.89
CA GLY A 160 -10.78 21.91 -5.06
C GLY A 160 -12.18 21.35 -4.98
N LEU A 161 -12.30 20.09 -4.54
CA LEU A 161 -13.57 19.39 -4.36
C LEU A 161 -13.52 18.54 -3.10
N PHE A 162 -14.49 18.73 -2.23
CA PHE A 162 -14.75 17.85 -1.10
C PHE A 162 -16.02 17.04 -1.39
N ARG A 163 -15.88 15.71 -1.53
CA ARG A 163 -17.02 14.82 -1.75
C ARG A 163 -17.66 14.48 -0.42
N THR A 164 -18.88 14.98 -0.21
CA THR A 164 -19.67 14.69 0.99
C THR A 164 -20.68 13.55 0.78
N GLU A 165 -20.59 12.87 -0.35
CA GLU A 165 -21.44 11.73 -0.69
C GLU A 165 -20.99 10.52 0.15
N MET A 166 -21.72 10.27 1.23
CA MET A 166 -21.68 9.03 2.00
C MET A 166 -22.94 8.23 1.72
#